data_4b7585d0bd06458caaf0893e9df5ee11
#
_entry.id   4b7585d0bd06458caaf0893e9df5ee11
#
_cell.length_a   1.000
_cell.length_b   1.000
_cell.length_c   1.000
_cell.angle_alpha   90.00
_cell.angle_beta   90.00
_cell.angle_gamma   90.00
#
_symmetry.space_group_name_H-M   'P 1'
#
loop_
_entity.id
_entity.type
_entity.pdbx_description
1 polymer ?
#
loop_
_entity_poly.entity_id
_entity_poly.type
_entity_poly.pdbx_seq_one_letter_code
_entity_poly.pdbx_strand_id
1 'polypeptide(L)'
;MENVYVEIPKVNLKYIIAENNEVHKEIDAWFNHQKNNCSVSIFERVDEEFVKFKRNAQKEVNYLVKEFECRKAADSYARATTARTGILDTSKLHTYKYNEDLFKKVSILPDGKNHGLIFILDWSGSMSRVMLDTIKQLYNLIWFCKKVSIPFE
;
A
#
# COMPACT_ATOMS: atom_id res chain seq x y z
N MET A 1 -46.33 4.25 21.88
CA MET A 1 -45.21 3.30 22.19
C MET A 1 -44.03 4.17 22.53
N GLU A 2 -43.54 4.12 23.76
CA GLU A 2 -42.26 4.74 24.14
C GLU A 2 -41.10 3.92 23.59
N ASN A 3 -40.16 4.61 22.96
CA ASN A 3 -38.94 3.95 22.50
C ASN A 3 -38.06 3.61 23.70
N VAL A 4 -37.82 2.32 23.95
CA VAL A 4 -36.90 1.86 24.99
C VAL A 4 -35.50 1.80 24.37
N TYR A 5 -34.62 2.68 24.85
CA TYR A 5 -33.21 2.68 24.45
C TYR A 5 -32.42 1.77 25.41
N VAL A 6 -31.73 0.78 24.84
CA VAL A 6 -30.83 -0.08 25.62
C VAL A 6 -29.43 0.54 25.60
N GLU A 7 -28.90 0.85 26.78
CA GLU A 7 -27.50 1.30 26.88
C GLU A 7 -26.56 0.13 26.57
N ILE A 8 -25.65 0.38 25.66
CA ILE A 8 -24.59 -0.60 25.32
C ILE A 8 -23.60 -0.60 26.51
N PRO A 9 -23.38 -1.74 27.18
CA PRO A 9 -22.46 -1.81 28.31
C PRO A 9 -21.04 -1.47 27.83
N LYS A 10 -20.27 -0.77 28.68
CA LYS A 10 -18.86 -0.49 28.40
C LYS A 10 -18.10 -1.80 28.38
N VAL A 11 -17.70 -2.20 27.18
CA VAL A 11 -16.95 -3.44 26.94
C VAL A 11 -15.48 -3.22 27.33
N ASN A 12 -14.91 -4.13 28.12
CA ASN A 12 -13.50 -4.10 28.43
C ASN A 12 -12.72 -4.78 27.26
N LEU A 13 -12.18 -3.97 26.37
CA LEU A 13 -11.48 -4.42 25.16
C LEU A 13 -10.30 -5.34 25.47
N LYS A 14 -9.67 -5.21 26.63
CA LYS A 14 -8.53 -6.04 27.03
C LYS A 14 -8.85 -7.55 27.08
N TYR A 15 -10.11 -7.93 27.32
CA TYR A 15 -10.52 -9.34 27.34
C TYR A 15 -11.03 -9.86 26.00
N ILE A 16 -11.21 -8.97 25.01
CA ILE A 16 -11.80 -9.32 23.72
C ILE A 16 -10.75 -9.30 22.63
N ILE A 17 -9.75 -8.41 22.74
CA ILE A 17 -8.69 -8.29 21.74
C ILE A 17 -7.59 -9.29 22.10
N ALA A 18 -7.37 -10.28 21.23
CA ALA A 18 -6.18 -11.10 21.26
C ALA A 18 -4.99 -10.33 20.68
N GLU A 19 -3.88 -10.29 21.40
CA GLU A 19 -2.67 -9.65 20.89
C GLU A 19 -2.09 -10.44 19.71
N ASN A 20 -1.61 -9.74 18.69
CA ASN A 20 -1.04 -10.35 17.48
C ASN A 20 0.07 -11.37 17.81
N ASN A 21 0.91 -11.07 18.79
CA ASN A 21 1.99 -11.96 19.22
C ASN A 21 1.49 -13.28 19.84
N GLU A 22 0.33 -13.28 20.52
CA GLU A 22 -0.27 -14.49 21.06
C GLU A 22 -0.83 -15.36 19.96
N VAL A 23 -1.55 -14.75 19.01
CA VAL A 23 -2.09 -15.44 17.83
C VAL A 23 -0.97 -16.08 17.00
N HIS A 24 0.14 -15.36 16.78
CA HIS A 24 1.29 -15.90 16.05
C HIS A 24 1.93 -17.08 16.77
N LYS A 25 2.08 -17.02 18.10
CA LYS A 25 2.63 -18.16 18.87
C LYS A 25 1.75 -19.42 18.76
N GLU A 26 0.43 -19.25 18.80
CA GLU A 26 -0.51 -20.38 18.64
C GLU A 26 -0.43 -20.97 17.22
N ILE A 27 -0.37 -20.12 16.21
CA ILE A 27 -0.22 -20.54 14.82
C ILE A 27 1.09 -21.30 14.63
N ASP A 28 2.21 -20.76 15.11
CA ASP A 28 3.53 -21.38 15.01
C ASP A 28 3.58 -22.73 15.76
N ALA A 29 2.97 -22.82 16.95
CA ALA A 29 2.88 -24.07 17.71
C ALA A 29 2.08 -25.11 16.94
N TRP A 30 0.95 -24.73 16.32
CA TRP A 30 0.12 -25.62 15.50
C TRP A 30 0.89 -26.12 14.28
N PHE A 31 1.58 -25.25 13.56
CA PHE A 31 2.37 -25.62 12.39
C PHE A 31 3.55 -26.54 12.75
N ASN A 32 4.25 -26.26 13.84
CA ASN A 32 5.34 -27.10 14.30
C ASN A 32 4.87 -28.49 14.71
N HIS A 33 3.70 -28.60 15.33
CA HIS A 33 3.07 -29.88 15.65
C HIS A 33 2.72 -30.65 14.38
N GLN A 34 2.14 -30.01 13.37
CA GLN A 34 1.79 -30.62 12.08
C GLN A 34 3.05 -31.10 11.33
N LYS A 35 4.09 -30.28 11.30
CA LYS A 35 5.37 -30.62 10.64
C LYS A 35 6.02 -31.86 11.25
N ASN A 36 5.91 -32.07 12.55
CA ASN A 36 6.48 -33.22 13.23
C ASN A 36 5.65 -34.50 13.04
N ASN A 37 4.37 -34.38 12.74
CA ASN A 37 3.45 -35.51 12.62
C ASN A 37 3.14 -35.93 11.18
N CYS A 38 3.48 -35.14 10.17
CA CYS A 38 3.27 -35.47 8.76
C CYS A 38 4.58 -35.82 8.07
N SER A 39 4.64 -37.01 7.51
CA SER A 39 5.79 -37.48 6.73
C SER A 39 5.93 -36.86 5.34
N VAL A 40 4.91 -36.12 4.87
CA VAL A 40 4.91 -35.41 3.59
C VAL A 40 4.83 -33.91 3.89
N SER A 41 5.79 -33.17 3.40
CA SER A 41 5.81 -31.72 3.56
C SER A 41 4.67 -31.08 2.75
N ILE A 42 3.52 -30.86 3.41
CA ILE A 42 2.39 -30.10 2.85
C ILE A 42 2.87 -28.69 2.42
N PHE A 43 3.90 -28.17 3.12
CA PHE A 43 4.44 -26.86 2.86
C PHE A 43 5.21 -26.76 1.55
N GLU A 44 5.94 -27.80 1.10
CA GLU A 44 6.68 -27.76 -0.16
C GLU A 44 5.78 -27.46 -1.35
N ARG A 45 4.62 -28.11 -1.41
CA ARG A 45 3.65 -27.84 -2.47
C ARG A 45 3.10 -26.41 -2.41
N VAL A 46 2.79 -25.93 -1.21
CA VAL A 46 2.28 -24.56 -1.02
C VAL A 46 3.35 -23.53 -1.37
N ASP A 47 4.59 -23.79 -1.00
CA ASP A 47 5.73 -22.93 -1.33
C ASP A 47 5.96 -22.86 -2.84
N GLU A 48 5.89 -24.00 -3.55
CA GLU A 48 5.97 -24.03 -5.01
C GLU A 48 4.84 -23.24 -5.69
N GLU A 49 3.60 -23.42 -5.21
CA GLU A 49 2.45 -22.67 -5.71
C GLU A 49 2.61 -21.17 -5.46
N PHE A 50 3.10 -20.79 -4.27
CA PHE A 50 3.37 -19.40 -3.94
C PHE A 50 4.45 -18.77 -4.83
N VAL A 51 5.54 -19.50 -5.10
CA VAL A 51 6.61 -19.02 -6.00
C VAL A 51 6.08 -18.82 -7.41
N LYS A 52 5.27 -19.77 -7.92
CA LYS A 52 4.61 -19.64 -9.25
C LYS A 52 3.67 -18.43 -9.28
N PHE A 53 2.84 -18.27 -8.26
CA PHE A 53 1.95 -17.13 -8.11
C PHE A 53 2.72 -15.81 -8.11
N LYS A 54 3.75 -15.69 -7.24
CA LYS A 54 4.59 -14.49 -7.16
C LYS A 54 5.19 -14.11 -8.50
N ARG A 55 5.71 -15.09 -9.26
CA ARG A 55 6.29 -14.86 -10.59
C ARG A 55 5.26 -14.34 -11.60
N ASN A 56 4.06 -14.88 -11.59
CA ASN A 56 2.98 -14.47 -12.50
C ASN A 56 2.46 -13.08 -12.15
N ALA A 57 2.24 -12.81 -10.87
CA ALA A 57 1.76 -11.52 -10.38
C ALA A 57 2.76 -10.36 -10.57
N GLN A 58 4.06 -10.68 -10.72
CA GLN A 58 5.12 -9.67 -10.83
C GLN A 58 4.90 -8.69 -11.98
N LYS A 59 4.36 -9.16 -13.11
CA LYS A 59 4.09 -8.31 -14.28
C LYS A 59 3.00 -7.29 -14.00
N GLU A 60 1.91 -7.74 -13.39
CA GLU A 60 0.76 -6.90 -13.02
C GLU A 60 1.16 -5.84 -11.98
N VAL A 61 1.88 -6.28 -10.94
CA VAL A 61 2.40 -5.37 -9.92
C VAL A 61 3.34 -4.32 -10.51
N ASN A 62 4.24 -4.72 -11.43
CA ASN A 62 5.14 -3.77 -12.09
C ASN A 62 4.39 -2.76 -12.96
N TYR A 63 3.33 -3.19 -13.62
CA TYR A 63 2.48 -2.30 -14.40
C TYR A 63 1.78 -1.28 -13.51
N LEU A 64 1.19 -1.71 -12.40
CA LEU A 64 0.56 -0.84 -11.42
C LEU A 64 1.54 0.18 -10.83
N VAL A 65 2.76 -0.27 -10.48
CA VAL A 65 3.82 0.62 -9.99
C VAL A 65 4.13 1.69 -11.03
N LYS A 66 4.35 1.30 -12.28
CA LYS A 66 4.66 2.24 -13.36
C LYS A 66 3.54 3.27 -13.55
N GLU A 67 2.30 2.82 -13.57
CA GLU A 67 1.16 3.73 -13.75
C GLU A 67 1.01 4.68 -12.57
N PHE A 68 1.18 4.18 -11.35
CA PHE A 68 1.16 5.00 -10.14
C PHE A 68 2.26 6.07 -10.16
N GLU A 69 3.50 5.69 -10.48
CA GLU A 69 4.63 6.62 -10.57
C GLU A 69 4.39 7.70 -11.65
N CYS A 70 3.85 7.30 -12.80
CA CYS A 70 3.48 8.26 -13.85
C CYS A 70 2.40 9.24 -13.39
N ARG A 71 1.36 8.77 -12.72
CA ARG A 71 0.29 9.64 -12.17
C ARG A 71 0.82 10.54 -11.07
N LYS A 72 1.63 10.00 -10.16
CA LYS A 72 2.27 10.78 -9.08
C LYS A 72 3.15 11.90 -9.66
N ALA A 73 3.94 11.61 -10.70
CA ALA A 73 4.75 12.60 -11.37
C ALA A 73 3.89 13.67 -12.08
N ALA A 74 2.82 13.26 -12.77
CA ALA A 74 1.90 14.18 -13.42
C ALA A 74 1.20 15.10 -12.42
N ASP A 75 0.71 14.56 -11.30
CA ASP A 75 0.05 15.34 -10.24
C ASP A 75 1.02 16.28 -9.54
N SER A 76 2.27 15.87 -9.32
CA SER A 76 3.29 16.75 -8.75
C SER A 76 3.64 17.87 -9.72
N TYR A 77 3.71 17.57 -11.01
CA TYR A 77 3.95 18.60 -12.04
C TYR A 77 2.76 19.57 -12.17
N ALA A 78 1.53 19.07 -12.11
CA ALA A 78 0.33 19.90 -12.13
C ALA A 78 0.24 20.86 -10.92
N ARG A 79 0.78 20.42 -9.76
CA ARG A 79 0.85 21.25 -8.53
C ARG A 79 2.11 22.10 -8.44
N ALA A 80 3.03 21.95 -9.40
CA ALA A 80 4.26 22.72 -9.40
C ALA A 80 3.96 24.21 -9.59
N THR A 81 4.39 25.03 -8.66
CA THR A 81 4.31 26.48 -8.80
C THR A 81 5.55 26.96 -9.51
N THR A 82 5.34 27.81 -10.52
CA THR A 82 6.45 28.45 -11.22
C THR A 82 6.80 29.73 -10.48
N ALA A 83 7.94 29.71 -9.79
CA ALA A 83 8.48 30.92 -9.17
C ALA A 83 9.48 31.58 -10.12
N ARG A 84 9.41 32.92 -10.24
CA ARG A 84 10.45 33.67 -10.92
C ARG A 84 11.65 33.75 -9.98
N THR A 85 12.79 33.24 -10.45
CA THR A 85 14.05 33.38 -9.71
C THR A 85 14.69 34.75 -10.03
N GLY A 86 15.48 35.29 -9.11
CA GLY A 86 16.26 36.52 -9.38
C GLY A 86 17.42 36.35 -10.39
N ILE A 87 17.51 35.17 -11.04
CA ILE A 87 18.55 34.84 -12.02
C ILE A 87 18.04 35.15 -13.43
N LEU A 88 18.75 36.02 -14.15
CA LEU A 88 18.45 36.33 -15.54
C LEU A 88 18.62 35.12 -16.46
N ASP A 89 17.68 34.94 -17.35
CA ASP A 89 17.79 33.98 -18.45
C ASP A 89 18.52 34.60 -19.61
N THR A 90 19.81 34.30 -19.75
CA THR A 90 20.67 34.85 -20.79
C THR A 90 20.17 34.57 -22.20
N SER A 91 19.44 33.47 -22.41
CA SER A 91 18.84 33.12 -23.70
C SER A 91 17.71 34.08 -24.12
N LYS A 92 17.06 34.70 -23.15
CA LYS A 92 15.93 35.64 -23.36
C LYS A 92 16.34 37.11 -23.31
N LEU A 93 17.58 37.43 -22.98
CA LEU A 93 18.02 38.79 -22.87
C LEU A 93 17.81 39.63 -24.14
N HIS A 94 17.88 39.01 -25.32
CA HIS A 94 17.64 39.72 -26.58
C HIS A 94 16.20 40.20 -26.74
N THR A 95 15.26 39.67 -25.95
CA THR A 95 13.82 40.04 -26.00
C THR A 95 13.44 41.12 -24.99
N TYR A 96 14.40 41.71 -24.28
CA TYR A 96 14.15 42.65 -23.16
C TYR A 96 13.22 43.83 -23.50
N LYS A 97 13.14 44.21 -24.76
CA LYS A 97 12.27 45.33 -25.21
C LYS A 97 10.79 44.94 -25.32
N TYR A 98 10.50 43.62 -25.43
CA TYR A 98 9.15 43.11 -25.74
C TYR A 98 8.65 42.12 -24.71
N ASN A 99 9.51 41.61 -23.85
CA ASN A 99 9.18 40.56 -22.90
C ASN A 99 9.63 40.96 -21.48
N GLU A 100 8.67 41.04 -20.58
CA GLU A 100 8.95 41.35 -19.16
C GLU A 100 9.46 40.10 -18.40
N ASP A 101 9.35 38.92 -18.97
CA ASP A 101 9.69 37.64 -18.30
C ASP A 101 11.13 37.22 -18.64
N LEU A 102 12.09 37.99 -18.14
CA LEU A 102 13.52 37.79 -18.38
C LEU A 102 14.22 36.90 -17.36
N PHE A 103 13.50 36.44 -16.34
CA PHE A 103 14.06 35.62 -15.27
C PHE A 103 13.83 34.13 -15.52
N LYS A 104 14.76 33.30 -15.07
CA LYS A 104 14.60 31.85 -15.07
C LYS A 104 13.43 31.45 -14.19
N LYS A 105 12.58 30.58 -14.72
CA LYS A 105 11.48 29.98 -13.98
C LYS A 105 11.97 28.70 -13.32
N VAL A 106 11.82 28.59 -12.01
CA VAL A 106 12.08 27.35 -11.26
C VAL A 106 10.74 26.77 -10.85
N SER A 107 10.52 25.53 -11.23
CA SER A 107 9.36 24.76 -10.75
C SER A 107 9.68 24.22 -9.37
N ILE A 108 8.93 24.68 -8.37
CA ILE A 108 9.01 24.14 -7.02
C ILE A 108 7.98 23.01 -6.93
N LEU A 109 8.47 21.79 -6.83
CA LEU A 109 7.64 20.61 -6.60
C LEU A 109 7.36 20.52 -5.10
N PRO A 110 6.11 20.57 -4.65
CA PRO A 110 5.81 20.35 -3.25
C PRO A 110 6.15 18.89 -2.89
N ASP A 111 6.84 18.72 -1.76
CA ASP A 111 7.11 17.38 -1.22
C ASP A 111 5.80 16.67 -0.93
N GLY A 112 5.46 15.72 -1.79
CA GLY A 112 4.30 14.85 -1.59
C GLY A 112 4.61 13.79 -0.54
N LYS A 113 4.00 13.91 0.64
CA LYS A 113 4.06 12.83 1.63
C LYS A 113 3.15 11.68 1.17
N ASN A 114 3.68 10.47 1.18
CA ASN A 114 2.87 9.29 0.94
C ASN A 114 1.95 9.07 2.16
N HIS A 115 0.67 8.84 1.88
CA HIS A 115 -0.28 8.42 2.90
C HIS A 115 -0.07 6.93 3.18
N GLY A 116 -0.23 6.51 4.45
CA GLY A 116 -0.25 5.09 4.81
C GLY A 116 -1.53 4.41 4.36
N LEU A 117 -1.47 3.10 4.18
CA LEU A 117 -2.62 2.25 3.88
C LEU A 117 -2.83 1.26 5.03
N ILE A 118 -4.09 1.01 5.35
CA ILE A 118 -4.47 -0.03 6.31
C ILE A 118 -5.29 -1.06 5.54
N PHE A 119 -4.87 -2.32 5.60
CA PHE A 119 -5.57 -3.44 5.00
C PHE A 119 -6.35 -4.21 6.06
N ILE A 120 -7.65 -4.28 5.89
CA ILE A 120 -8.53 -5.05 6.79
C ILE A 120 -9.04 -6.25 6.00
N LEU A 121 -8.63 -7.45 6.41
CA LEU A 121 -9.08 -8.70 5.81
C LEU A 121 -10.23 -9.28 6.65
N ASP A 122 -11.40 -9.40 6.03
CA ASP A 122 -12.51 -10.12 6.63
C ASP A 122 -12.28 -11.63 6.53
N TRP A 123 -12.14 -12.29 7.68
CA TRP A 123 -11.94 -13.74 7.81
C TRP A 123 -13.23 -14.45 8.28
N SER A 124 -14.37 -14.04 7.76
CA SER A 124 -15.66 -14.67 8.10
C SER A 124 -15.87 -15.98 7.33
N GLY A 125 -16.70 -16.88 7.89
CA GLY A 125 -16.99 -18.18 7.26
C GLY A 125 -17.64 -18.07 5.89
N SER A 126 -18.37 -16.98 5.61
CA SER A 126 -18.97 -16.70 4.29
C SER A 126 -17.92 -16.48 3.19
N MET A 127 -16.73 -16.00 3.56
CA MET A 127 -15.63 -15.73 2.65
C MET A 127 -14.81 -16.96 2.26
N SER A 128 -15.08 -18.13 2.83
CA SER A 128 -14.29 -19.35 2.65
C SER A 128 -14.05 -19.74 1.19
N ARG A 129 -15.03 -19.47 0.30
CA ARG A 129 -14.93 -19.81 -1.13
C ARG A 129 -14.00 -18.89 -1.91
N VAL A 130 -13.85 -17.64 -1.49
CA VAL A 130 -13.08 -16.61 -2.18
C VAL A 130 -11.81 -16.22 -1.42
N MET A 131 -11.60 -16.79 -0.23
CA MET A 131 -10.51 -16.44 0.67
C MET A 131 -9.13 -16.52 -0.01
N LEU A 132 -8.87 -17.60 -0.75
CA LEU A 132 -7.58 -17.77 -1.43
C LEU A 132 -7.31 -16.67 -2.45
N ASP A 133 -8.33 -16.28 -3.21
CA ASP A 133 -8.19 -15.23 -4.23
C ASP A 133 -8.06 -13.84 -3.56
N THR A 134 -8.76 -13.62 -2.46
CA THR A 134 -8.62 -12.40 -1.64
C THR A 134 -7.21 -12.28 -1.08
N ILE A 135 -6.63 -13.36 -0.55
CA ILE A 135 -5.25 -13.38 -0.07
C ILE A 135 -4.27 -13.10 -1.20
N LYS A 136 -4.47 -13.67 -2.39
CA LYS A 136 -3.62 -13.37 -3.55
C LYS A 136 -3.67 -11.90 -3.94
N GLN A 137 -4.85 -11.27 -3.92
CA GLN A 137 -5.00 -9.83 -4.18
C GLN A 137 -4.31 -8.99 -3.10
N LEU A 138 -4.44 -9.38 -1.83
CA LEU A 138 -3.74 -8.72 -0.72
C LEU A 138 -2.22 -8.76 -0.92
N TYR A 139 -1.66 -9.90 -1.31
CA TYR A 139 -0.22 -10.00 -1.62
C TYR A 139 0.19 -9.08 -2.77
N ASN A 140 -0.61 -8.96 -3.82
CA ASN A 140 -0.34 -8.05 -4.92
C ASN A 140 -0.29 -6.59 -4.44
N LEU A 141 -1.22 -6.18 -3.57
CA LEU A 141 -1.24 -4.85 -2.98
C LEU A 141 -0.05 -4.61 -2.05
N ILE A 142 0.32 -5.60 -1.22
CA ILE A 142 1.50 -5.53 -0.36
C ILE A 142 2.78 -5.36 -1.19
N TRP A 143 2.95 -6.12 -2.27
CA TRP A 143 4.11 -5.97 -3.16
C TRP A 143 4.13 -4.62 -3.87
N PHE A 144 2.96 -4.14 -4.27
CA PHE A 144 2.84 -2.78 -4.82
C PHE A 144 3.28 -1.74 -3.78
N CYS A 145 2.73 -1.76 -2.56
CA CYS A 145 3.08 -0.82 -1.49
C CYS A 145 4.58 -0.85 -1.17
N LYS A 146 5.17 -2.05 -1.08
CA LYS A 146 6.62 -2.21 -0.86
C LYS A 146 7.45 -1.58 -1.96
N LYS A 147 7.05 -1.72 -3.24
CA LYS A 147 7.78 -1.15 -4.38
C LYS A 147 7.68 0.37 -4.45
N VAL A 148 6.54 0.92 -4.09
CA VAL A 148 6.29 2.38 -4.11
C VAL A 148 6.70 3.06 -2.80
N SER A 149 7.16 2.28 -1.81
CA SER A 149 7.53 2.77 -0.47
C SER A 149 6.36 3.48 0.25
N ILE A 150 5.15 2.92 0.11
CA ILE A 150 3.98 3.35 0.88
C ILE A 150 3.96 2.54 2.17
N PRO A 151 3.94 3.17 3.36
CA PRO A 151 3.77 2.46 4.62
C PRO A 151 2.38 1.82 4.68
N PHE A 152 2.29 0.59 5.22
CA PHE A 152 1.04 -0.13 5.37
C PHE A 152 1.03 -0.99 6.64
N GLU A 153 -0.17 -1.22 7.16
CA GLU A 153 -0.50 -2.13 8.26
C GLU A 153 -1.62 -3.08 7.85
#